data_410172c8659f521d2fe390ab9587a7c9
#
_entry.id   410172c8659f521d2fe390ab9587a7c9
#
_cell.length_a   1.000
_cell.length_b   1.000
_cell.length_c   1.000
_cell.angle_alpha   90.00
_cell.angle_beta   90.00
_cell.angle_gamma   90.00
#
_symmetry.space_group_name_H-M   'P 1'
#
loop_
_entity.id
_entity.type
_entity.pdbx_description
1 polymer ?
#
loop_
_entity_poly.entity_id
_entity_poly.type
_entity_poly.pdbx_seq_one_letter_code
_entity_poly.pdbx_strand_id
1 'polypeptide(L)'
;MSRRSFSTPTAIAADPLDLARRLLDEGEPSLADLASHTGLSASHLQRRFRARFGLSPAEYLARKKLGTLKAALREGRDVTTALYDAGYGSPSRLYEQGAAKLGMTPATYRAGGRGVAIRWTLVDTVLGRTLVAATERGICAIELGEDDTALERRLRDEFP
;
A
#
# COMPACT_ATOMS: atom_id res chain seq x y z
N MET A 1 55.21 21.33 -13.91
CA MET A 1 53.85 21.27 -14.46
C MET A 1 53.18 20.02 -13.92
N SER A 2 52.44 20.15 -12.80
CA SER A 2 51.75 19.02 -12.15
C SER A 2 50.36 18.85 -12.78
N ARG A 3 50.09 17.71 -13.39
CA ARG A 3 48.76 17.33 -13.86
C ARG A 3 47.95 16.86 -12.67
N ARG A 4 46.92 17.61 -12.28
CA ARG A 4 45.90 17.16 -11.34
C ARG A 4 44.94 16.24 -12.10
N SER A 5 44.98 14.96 -11.76
CA SER A 5 43.96 14.01 -12.20
C SER A 5 42.67 14.30 -11.43
N PHE A 6 41.62 14.74 -12.11
CA PHE A 6 40.29 14.80 -11.58
C PHE A 6 39.70 13.38 -11.65
N SER A 7 39.55 12.75 -10.48
CA SER A 7 38.77 11.52 -10.36
C SER A 7 37.33 11.83 -10.70
N THR A 8 36.80 11.20 -11.74
CA THR A 8 35.37 11.20 -12.07
C THR A 8 34.59 10.71 -10.86
N PRO A 9 33.52 11.42 -10.41
CA PRO A 9 32.71 10.93 -9.30
C PRO A 9 32.11 9.58 -9.72
N THR A 10 32.45 8.55 -8.97
CA THR A 10 31.82 7.23 -9.08
C THR A 10 30.32 7.44 -8.96
N ALA A 11 29.56 7.12 -9.99
CA ALA A 11 28.12 7.11 -9.97
C ALA A 11 27.71 6.32 -8.72
N ILE A 12 27.03 6.96 -7.78
CA ILE A 12 26.50 6.32 -6.57
C ILE A 12 25.56 5.22 -7.08
N ALA A 13 26.01 3.97 -7.01
CA ALA A 13 25.19 2.83 -7.39
C ALA A 13 23.88 2.93 -6.59
N ALA A 14 22.76 3.02 -7.27
CA ALA A 14 21.45 3.13 -6.62
C ALA A 14 21.32 1.96 -5.64
N ASP A 15 20.92 2.27 -4.39
CA ASP A 15 20.74 1.24 -3.36
C ASP A 15 19.83 0.13 -3.91
N PRO A 16 20.26 -1.14 -3.86
CA PRO A 16 19.48 -2.27 -4.36
C PRO A 16 18.05 -2.31 -3.81
N LEU A 17 17.82 -1.84 -2.59
CA LEU A 17 16.49 -1.80 -1.97
C LEU A 17 15.62 -0.68 -2.56
N ASP A 18 16.20 0.47 -2.90
CA ASP A 18 15.47 1.54 -3.59
C ASP A 18 15.16 1.15 -5.03
N LEU A 19 16.03 0.39 -5.68
CA LEU A 19 15.74 -0.22 -6.99
C LEU A 19 14.57 -1.20 -6.87
N ALA A 20 14.61 -2.11 -5.90
CA ALA A 20 13.52 -3.06 -5.67
C ALA A 20 12.18 -2.34 -5.41
N ARG A 21 12.18 -1.27 -4.61
CA ARG A 21 10.98 -0.47 -4.35
C ARG A 21 10.44 0.16 -5.63
N ARG A 22 11.30 0.79 -6.44
CA ARG A 22 10.90 1.37 -7.74
C ARG A 22 10.29 0.34 -8.67
N LEU A 23 10.90 -0.83 -8.80
CA LEU A 23 10.35 -1.91 -9.63
C LEU A 23 8.95 -2.35 -9.15
N LEU A 24 8.72 -2.38 -7.82
CA LEU A 24 7.41 -2.67 -7.25
C LEU A 24 6.41 -1.52 -7.47
N ASP A 25 6.89 -0.27 -7.54
CA ASP A 25 6.02 0.89 -7.84
C ASP A 25 5.61 0.90 -9.32
N GLU A 26 6.48 0.45 -10.22
CA GLU A 26 6.25 0.44 -11.66
C GLU A 26 5.48 -0.80 -12.16
N GLY A 27 5.57 -1.92 -11.43
CA GLY A 27 4.98 -3.18 -11.88
C GLY A 27 4.72 -4.20 -10.78
N GLU A 28 4.62 -5.45 -11.18
CA GLU A 28 4.38 -6.61 -10.31
C GLU A 28 5.49 -7.67 -10.48
N PRO A 29 6.75 -7.32 -10.26
CA PRO A 29 7.85 -8.27 -10.41
C PRO A 29 7.74 -9.39 -9.37
N SER A 30 8.12 -10.60 -9.77
CA SER A 30 8.30 -11.70 -8.83
C SER A 30 9.50 -11.44 -7.92
N LEU A 31 9.58 -12.17 -6.81
CA LEU A 31 10.74 -12.08 -5.92
C LEU A 31 12.05 -12.50 -6.64
N ALA A 32 11.96 -13.43 -7.60
CA ALA A 32 13.10 -13.84 -8.43
C ALA A 32 13.55 -12.71 -9.36
N ASP A 33 12.61 -11.99 -9.99
CA ASP A 33 12.93 -10.84 -10.84
C ASP A 33 13.60 -9.73 -10.03
N LEU A 34 13.06 -9.41 -8.85
CA LEU A 34 13.67 -8.44 -7.94
C LEU A 34 15.08 -8.85 -7.52
N ALA A 35 15.29 -10.12 -7.20
CA ALA A 35 16.60 -10.65 -6.83
C ALA A 35 17.60 -10.52 -7.99
N SER A 36 17.17 -10.86 -9.21
CA SER A 36 17.96 -10.73 -10.44
C SER A 36 18.39 -9.28 -10.71
N HIS A 37 17.46 -8.32 -10.60
CA HIS A 37 17.73 -6.91 -10.85
C HIS A 37 18.60 -6.24 -9.79
N THR A 38 18.49 -6.71 -8.53
CA THR A 38 19.19 -6.11 -7.39
C THR A 38 20.55 -6.75 -7.11
N GLY A 39 20.83 -7.90 -7.70
CA GLY A 39 22.04 -8.68 -7.41
C GLY A 39 22.05 -9.33 -6.02
N LEU A 40 20.91 -9.34 -5.31
CA LEU A 40 20.74 -9.95 -4.00
C LEU A 40 20.07 -11.32 -4.15
N SER A 41 20.41 -12.28 -3.28
CA SER A 41 19.59 -13.49 -3.19
C SER A 41 18.19 -13.16 -2.70
N ALA A 42 17.19 -13.93 -3.11
CA ALA A 42 15.78 -13.72 -2.74
C ALA A 42 15.57 -13.59 -1.20
N SER A 43 16.21 -14.47 -0.44
CA SER A 43 16.13 -14.45 1.04
C SER A 43 16.81 -13.23 1.64
N HIS A 44 17.93 -12.78 1.09
CA HIS A 44 18.65 -11.60 1.56
C HIS A 44 17.86 -10.32 1.22
N LEU A 45 17.34 -10.23 -0.01
CA LEU A 45 16.47 -9.13 -0.42
C LEU A 45 15.25 -9.01 0.50
N GLN A 46 14.55 -10.12 0.74
CA GLN A 46 13.34 -10.12 1.57
C GLN A 46 13.60 -9.63 3.00
N ARG A 47 14.70 -10.11 3.64
CA ARG A 47 15.07 -9.69 4.99
C ARG A 47 15.46 -8.20 5.04
N ARG A 48 16.31 -7.74 4.12
CA ARG A 48 16.76 -6.35 4.07
C ARG A 48 15.63 -5.39 3.73
N PHE A 49 14.77 -5.77 2.78
CA PHE A 49 13.61 -4.96 2.40
C PHE A 49 12.66 -4.79 3.59
N ARG A 50 12.37 -5.89 4.32
CA ARG A 50 11.55 -5.83 5.53
C ARG A 50 12.19 -4.99 6.63
N ALA A 51 13.49 -5.12 6.84
CA ALA A 51 14.21 -4.32 7.84
C ALA A 51 14.15 -2.81 7.54
N ARG A 52 14.20 -2.42 6.25
CA ARG A 52 14.20 -1.02 5.84
C ARG A 52 12.80 -0.42 5.71
N PHE A 53 11.86 -1.16 5.15
CA PHE A 53 10.51 -0.65 4.82
C PHE A 53 9.41 -1.17 5.76
N GLY A 54 9.73 -2.03 6.71
CA GLY A 54 8.77 -2.64 7.63
C GLY A 54 7.90 -3.75 7.02
N LEU A 55 8.00 -3.99 5.72
CA LEU A 55 7.19 -4.91 4.93
C LEU A 55 8.08 -5.77 4.04
N SER A 56 7.66 -7.00 3.77
CA SER A 56 8.25 -7.78 2.68
C SER A 56 7.83 -7.20 1.31
N PRO A 57 8.57 -7.50 0.21
CA PRO A 57 8.18 -7.09 -1.13
C PRO A 57 6.73 -7.49 -1.51
N ALA A 58 6.32 -8.70 -1.13
CA ALA A 58 4.96 -9.18 -1.38
C ALA A 58 3.90 -8.39 -0.60
N GLU A 59 4.15 -8.08 0.68
CA GLU A 59 3.26 -7.24 1.49
C GLU A 59 3.19 -5.81 0.95
N TYR A 60 4.31 -5.26 0.48
CA TYR A 60 4.36 -3.95 -0.17
C TYR A 60 3.47 -3.91 -1.41
N LEU A 61 3.62 -4.89 -2.31
CA LEU A 61 2.79 -5.00 -3.51
C LEU A 61 1.31 -5.18 -3.17
N ALA A 62 0.99 -6.01 -2.16
CA ALA A 62 -0.38 -6.21 -1.72
C ALA A 62 -1.03 -4.93 -1.19
N ARG A 63 -0.28 -4.07 -0.48
CA ARG A 63 -0.77 -2.76 -0.02
C ARG A 63 -0.97 -1.77 -1.16
N LYS A 64 -0.04 -1.75 -2.13
CA LYS A 64 -0.18 -0.95 -3.36
C LYS A 64 -1.47 -1.32 -4.10
N LYS A 65 -1.70 -2.62 -4.36
CA LYS A 65 -2.92 -3.12 -4.99
C LYS A 65 -4.19 -2.70 -4.25
N LEU A 66 -4.18 -2.80 -2.93
CA LEU A 66 -5.30 -2.36 -2.10
C LEU A 66 -5.54 -0.85 -2.23
N GLY A 67 -4.48 -0.04 -2.26
CA GLY A 67 -4.59 1.41 -2.48
C GLY A 67 -5.21 1.75 -3.83
N THR A 68 -4.75 1.10 -4.91
CA THR A 68 -5.31 1.25 -6.26
C THR A 68 -6.78 0.86 -6.30
N LEU A 69 -7.14 -0.27 -5.69
CA LEU A 69 -8.54 -0.72 -5.57
C LEU A 69 -9.41 0.30 -4.85
N LYS A 70 -8.98 0.77 -3.68
CA LYS A 70 -9.71 1.78 -2.90
C LYS A 70 -9.95 3.05 -3.71
N ALA A 71 -8.93 3.55 -4.41
CA ALA A 71 -9.04 4.73 -5.26
C ALA A 71 -10.07 4.53 -6.38
N ALA A 72 -9.97 3.43 -7.13
CA ALA A 72 -10.89 3.12 -8.22
C ALA A 72 -12.34 2.97 -7.73
N LEU A 73 -12.57 2.33 -6.59
CA LEU A 73 -13.90 2.20 -6.00
C LEU A 73 -14.48 3.54 -5.56
N ARG A 74 -13.67 4.44 -4.99
CA ARG A 74 -14.08 5.82 -4.63
C ARG A 74 -14.45 6.66 -5.85
N GLU A 75 -13.77 6.47 -6.96
CA GLU A 75 -14.10 7.08 -8.25
C GLU A 75 -15.40 6.52 -8.87
N GLY A 76 -16.05 5.56 -8.21
CA GLY A 76 -17.29 4.93 -8.68
C GLY A 76 -17.11 3.86 -9.76
N ARG A 77 -15.87 3.45 -10.05
CA ARG A 77 -15.61 2.39 -11.03
C ARG A 77 -16.36 1.10 -10.67
N ASP A 78 -16.75 0.36 -11.70
CA ASP A 78 -17.31 -0.98 -11.49
C ASP A 78 -16.34 -1.87 -10.71
N VAL A 79 -16.89 -2.69 -9.79
CA VAL A 79 -16.09 -3.53 -8.89
C VAL A 79 -15.16 -4.46 -9.66
N THR A 80 -15.66 -5.11 -10.71
CA THR A 80 -14.86 -6.05 -11.51
C THR A 80 -13.70 -5.34 -12.19
N THR A 81 -13.98 -4.19 -12.81
CA THR A 81 -12.96 -3.35 -13.46
C THR A 81 -11.93 -2.85 -12.44
N ALA A 82 -12.37 -2.32 -11.29
CA ALA A 82 -11.49 -1.84 -10.24
C ALA A 82 -10.54 -2.94 -9.71
N LEU A 83 -11.04 -4.15 -9.64
CA LEU A 83 -10.28 -5.30 -9.23
C LEU A 83 -9.23 -5.71 -10.27
N TYR A 84 -9.57 -5.71 -11.55
CA TYR A 84 -8.62 -5.97 -12.65
C TYR A 84 -7.54 -4.89 -12.69
N ASP A 85 -7.92 -3.62 -12.64
CA ASP A 85 -6.99 -2.48 -12.66
C ASP A 85 -6.03 -2.49 -11.47
N ALA A 86 -6.48 -2.99 -10.33
CA ALA A 86 -5.64 -3.18 -9.14
C ALA A 86 -4.74 -4.43 -9.21
N GLY A 87 -4.75 -5.18 -10.32
CA GLY A 87 -3.87 -6.33 -10.53
C GLY A 87 -4.28 -7.59 -9.76
N TYR A 88 -5.56 -7.75 -9.50
CA TYR A 88 -6.07 -8.98 -8.90
C TYR A 88 -6.58 -9.94 -9.98
N GLY A 89 -5.92 -11.05 -10.20
CA GLY A 89 -6.08 -11.93 -11.38
C GLY A 89 -7.32 -12.86 -11.41
N SER A 90 -8.17 -12.88 -10.38
CA SER A 90 -9.45 -13.60 -10.45
C SER A 90 -10.50 -13.06 -9.48
N PRO A 91 -11.78 -12.98 -9.89
CA PRO A 91 -12.85 -12.43 -9.06
C PRO A 91 -13.04 -13.15 -7.71
N SER A 92 -12.93 -14.48 -7.68
CA SER A 92 -13.25 -15.27 -6.48
C SER A 92 -12.22 -15.09 -5.34
N ARG A 93 -10.92 -15.16 -5.63
CA ARG A 93 -9.89 -14.88 -4.64
C ARG A 93 -9.89 -13.43 -4.14
N LEU A 94 -10.43 -12.60 -4.97
CA LEU A 94 -10.52 -11.18 -4.82
C LEU A 94 -11.58 -10.75 -3.82
N TYR A 95 -12.78 -11.31 -3.94
CA TYR A 95 -13.86 -11.04 -3.00
C TYR A 95 -13.49 -11.45 -1.58
N GLU A 96 -12.80 -12.58 -1.40
CA GLU A 96 -12.38 -13.04 -0.07
C GLU A 96 -11.24 -12.20 0.51
N GLN A 97 -10.19 -11.98 -0.26
CA GLN A 97 -9.00 -11.25 0.22
C GLN A 97 -9.20 -9.73 0.24
N GLY A 98 -9.95 -9.18 -0.72
CA GLY A 98 -10.27 -7.76 -0.78
C GLY A 98 -11.26 -7.35 0.30
N ALA A 99 -12.32 -8.12 0.50
CA ALA A 99 -13.33 -7.82 1.52
C ALA A 99 -12.74 -7.79 2.95
N ALA A 100 -11.84 -8.74 3.26
CA ALA A 100 -11.16 -8.77 4.56
C ALA A 100 -10.26 -7.53 4.79
N LYS A 101 -9.63 -7.01 3.72
CA LYS A 101 -8.73 -5.85 3.81
C LYS A 101 -9.43 -4.51 3.68
N LEU A 102 -10.66 -4.49 3.14
CA LEU A 102 -11.49 -3.28 3.06
C LEU A 102 -12.36 -3.08 4.31
N GLY A 103 -12.47 -4.09 5.17
CA GLY A 103 -13.40 -4.11 6.30
C GLY A 103 -14.88 -4.17 5.88
N MET A 104 -15.15 -4.32 4.57
CA MET A 104 -16.50 -4.45 3.99
C MET A 104 -16.39 -5.02 2.58
N THR A 105 -17.51 -5.32 1.92
CA THR A 105 -17.45 -5.77 0.53
C THR A 105 -17.01 -4.65 -0.40
N PRO A 106 -16.36 -4.95 -1.54
CA PRO A 106 -16.00 -3.92 -2.52
C PRO A 106 -17.21 -3.09 -3.02
N ALA A 107 -18.37 -3.73 -3.16
CA ALA A 107 -19.60 -3.04 -3.55
C ALA A 107 -20.07 -2.06 -2.47
N THR A 108 -20.02 -2.45 -1.20
CA THR A 108 -20.34 -1.59 -0.05
C THR A 108 -19.35 -0.42 0.05
N TYR A 109 -18.05 -0.70 -0.14
CA TYR A 109 -17.00 0.32 -0.13
C TYR A 109 -17.24 1.36 -1.23
N ARG A 110 -17.54 0.91 -2.46
CA ARG A 110 -17.91 1.78 -3.59
C ARG A 110 -19.13 2.66 -3.30
N ALA A 111 -20.07 2.14 -2.52
CA ALA A 111 -21.27 2.88 -2.09
C ALA A 111 -21.02 3.80 -0.86
N GLY A 112 -19.75 4.09 -0.51
CA GLY A 112 -19.40 4.91 0.64
C GLY A 112 -19.77 4.28 1.98
N GLY A 113 -19.73 2.94 2.10
CA GLY A 113 -20.11 2.24 3.34
C GLY A 113 -21.59 2.19 3.62
N ARG A 114 -22.45 2.53 2.66
CA ARG A 114 -23.90 2.59 2.86
C ARG A 114 -24.46 1.26 3.37
N GLY A 115 -25.23 1.35 4.47
CA GLY A 115 -25.88 0.18 5.09
C GLY A 115 -24.97 -0.61 6.03
N VAL A 116 -23.77 -0.12 6.34
CA VAL A 116 -22.86 -0.74 7.30
C VAL A 116 -22.56 0.22 8.45
N ALA A 117 -22.64 -0.27 9.68
CA ALA A 117 -22.23 0.51 10.84
C ALA A 117 -20.70 0.60 10.90
N ILE A 118 -20.16 1.81 10.82
CA ILE A 118 -18.74 2.09 10.98
C ILE A 118 -18.55 2.70 12.37
N ARG A 119 -17.71 2.04 13.17
CA ARG A 119 -17.29 2.54 14.50
C ARG A 119 -15.85 3.00 14.39
N TRP A 120 -15.52 4.12 15.05
CA TRP A 120 -14.15 4.61 15.06
C TRP A 120 -13.72 5.02 16.45
N THR A 121 -12.42 5.10 16.64
CA THR A 121 -11.78 5.64 17.84
C THR A 121 -10.56 6.45 17.44
N LEU A 122 -10.19 7.38 18.29
CA LEU A 122 -9.01 8.22 18.17
C LEU A 122 -8.03 7.86 19.28
N VAL A 123 -6.80 7.55 18.92
CA VAL A 123 -5.75 7.14 19.86
C VAL A 123 -4.45 7.87 19.56
N ASP A 124 -3.67 8.14 20.61
CA ASP A 124 -2.30 8.63 20.46
C ASP A 124 -1.36 7.43 20.23
N THR A 125 -0.53 7.54 19.23
CA THR A 125 0.48 6.54 18.89
C THR A 125 1.86 7.19 18.77
N VAL A 126 2.90 6.37 18.70
CA VAL A 126 4.26 6.85 18.43
C VAL A 126 4.41 7.53 17.05
N LEU A 127 3.44 7.34 16.16
CA LEU A 127 3.38 7.95 14.83
C LEU A 127 2.51 9.22 14.80
N GLY A 128 1.93 9.61 15.93
CA GLY A 128 1.01 10.74 16.05
C GLY A 128 -0.43 10.33 16.32
N ARG A 129 -1.33 11.30 16.24
CA ARG A 129 -2.77 11.09 16.43
C ARG A 129 -3.32 10.19 15.34
N THR A 130 -4.03 9.12 15.72
CA THR A 130 -4.45 8.06 14.80
C THR A 130 -5.94 7.81 14.98
N LEU A 131 -6.70 7.84 13.87
CA LEU A 131 -8.06 7.36 13.80
C LEU A 131 -8.06 5.93 13.27
N VAL A 132 -8.77 5.04 13.95
CA VAL A 132 -9.01 3.67 13.51
C VAL A 132 -10.51 3.47 13.37
N ALA A 133 -10.97 3.11 12.18
CA ALA A 133 -12.37 2.82 11.89
C ALA A 133 -12.54 1.36 11.46
N ALA A 134 -13.61 0.74 11.94
CA ALA A 134 -13.91 -0.67 11.70
C ALA A 134 -15.41 -0.90 11.53
N THR A 135 -15.72 -1.97 10.80
CA THR A 135 -17.03 -2.60 10.73
C THR A 135 -17.01 -3.93 11.48
N GLU A 136 -18.09 -4.66 11.47
CA GLU A 136 -18.13 -6.05 11.96
C GLU A 136 -17.20 -7.00 11.17
N ARG A 137 -16.81 -6.64 9.96
CA ARG A 137 -15.93 -7.44 9.07
C ARG A 137 -14.45 -7.14 9.23
N GLY A 138 -14.09 -6.03 9.89
CA GLY A 138 -12.71 -5.64 10.12
C GLY A 138 -12.45 -4.15 9.94
N ILE A 139 -11.17 -3.79 9.98
CA ILE A 139 -10.72 -2.40 9.85
C ILE A 139 -10.96 -1.91 8.42
N CYS A 140 -11.66 -0.78 8.27
CA CYS A 140 -11.93 -0.14 6.98
C CYS A 140 -11.06 1.10 6.73
N ALA A 141 -10.65 1.82 7.79
CA ALA A 141 -9.73 2.95 7.67
C ALA A 141 -8.76 3.02 8.86
N ILE A 142 -7.54 3.48 8.58
CA ILE A 142 -6.57 3.95 9.56
C ILE A 142 -6.01 5.24 8.99
N GLU A 143 -6.21 6.35 9.72
CA GLU A 143 -5.77 7.68 9.33
C GLU A 143 -4.81 8.24 10.38
N LEU A 144 -3.73 8.86 9.91
CA LEU A 144 -2.78 9.58 10.74
C LEU A 144 -2.93 11.08 10.52
N GLY A 145 -2.85 11.86 11.57
CA GLY A 145 -2.98 13.30 11.50
C GLY A 145 -2.58 13.99 12.78
N GLU A 146 -2.73 15.32 12.79
CA GLU A 146 -2.35 16.15 13.91
C GLU A 146 -3.55 16.52 14.80
N ASP A 147 -4.77 16.52 14.23
CA ASP A 147 -5.98 16.87 14.97
C ASP A 147 -7.18 15.97 14.64
N ASP A 148 -8.05 15.82 15.63
CA ASP A 148 -9.22 14.95 15.60
C ASP A 148 -10.23 15.37 14.54
N THR A 149 -10.46 16.67 14.39
CA THR A 149 -11.45 17.23 13.45
C THR A 149 -11.09 16.93 12.00
N ALA A 150 -9.79 17.05 11.66
CA ALA A 150 -9.30 16.72 10.33
C ALA A 150 -9.40 15.22 10.04
N LEU A 151 -9.10 14.38 11.03
CA LEU A 151 -9.21 12.94 10.92
C LEU A 151 -10.66 12.48 10.74
N GLU A 152 -11.58 13.00 11.55
CA GLU A 152 -13.00 12.69 11.41
C GLU A 152 -13.59 13.18 10.08
N ARG A 153 -13.17 14.36 9.60
CA ARG A 153 -13.60 14.87 8.30
C ARG A 153 -13.19 13.92 7.18
N ARG A 154 -11.93 13.46 7.16
CA ARG A 154 -11.46 12.49 6.15
C ARG A 154 -12.26 11.20 6.19
N LEU A 155 -12.58 10.70 7.39
CA LEU A 155 -13.41 9.52 7.53
C LEU A 155 -14.81 9.74 6.94
N ARG A 156 -15.43 10.91 7.18
CA ARG A 156 -16.75 11.25 6.61
C ARG A 156 -16.70 11.50 5.11
N ASP A 157 -15.57 12.00 4.59
CA ASP A 157 -15.36 12.16 3.15
C ASP A 157 -15.22 10.79 2.45
N GLU A 158 -14.60 9.80 3.12
CA GLU A 158 -14.49 8.44 2.61
C GLU A 158 -15.81 7.64 2.76
N PHE A 159 -16.55 7.89 3.85
CA PHE A 159 -17.80 7.19 4.21
C PHE A 159 -18.89 8.21 4.62
N PRO A 160 -19.55 8.86 3.65
CA PRO A 160 -20.55 9.89 3.90
C PRO A 160 -21.87 9.38 4.51
#